data_f4aa40d410f78a15a67592d076698504
#
_entry.id   f4aa40d410f78a15a67592d076698504
#
_cell.length_a   1.000
_cell.length_b   1.000
_cell.length_c   1.000
_cell.angle_alpha   90.00
_cell.angle_beta   90.00
_cell.angle_gamma   90.00
#
_symmetry.space_group_name_H-M   'P 1'
#
loop_
_entity.id
_entity.type
_entity.pdbx_description
1 polymer ?
#
loop_
_entity_poly.entity_id
_entity_poly.type
_entity_poly.pdbx_seq_one_letter_code
_entity_poly.pdbx_strand_id
1 'polypeptide(L)'
;CELANLDFLGFKLKPILTAKVDVQPDGIGTVIRVEHATLKGSRVVEKTDDLFEIDSVNRVGWRYIEEGEVNQPESNQEQSQQDASLKCEIASETSVTVYLLVPGWFPFSVKASERTGNFVVGQVVKQVVPRFLKQLKDDYSVWSNGDDSREAKGNGDLFDVELEEQ
;
A
#
# COMPACT_ATOMS: atom_id res chain seq x y z
N CYS A 1 6.49 3.48 -10.57
CA CYS A 1 6.62 3.78 -9.14
C CYS A 1 7.94 3.22 -8.64
N GLU A 2 8.75 4.04 -7.96
CA GLU A 2 9.99 3.61 -7.32
C GLU A 2 9.75 3.55 -5.81
N LEU A 3 10.10 2.42 -5.19
CA LEU A 3 10.06 2.30 -3.74
C LEU A 3 11.35 2.84 -3.11
N ALA A 4 11.32 3.12 -1.81
CA ALA A 4 12.50 3.45 -1.04
C ALA A 4 13.54 2.33 -1.08
N ASN A 5 14.77 2.68 -0.73
CA ASN A 5 15.83 1.68 -0.57
C ASN A 5 15.48 0.78 0.61
N LEU A 6 15.50 -0.53 0.37
CA LEU A 6 15.27 -1.55 1.38
C LEU A 6 16.58 -2.28 1.67
N ASP A 7 16.87 -2.51 2.95
CA ASP A 7 17.98 -3.37 3.36
C ASP A 7 17.45 -4.81 3.56
N PHE A 8 17.95 -5.73 2.74
CA PHE A 8 17.60 -7.14 2.80
C PHE A 8 18.85 -7.99 2.92
N LEU A 9 19.06 -8.60 4.08
CA LEU A 9 20.24 -9.46 4.36
C LEU A 9 21.57 -8.76 4.05
N GLY A 10 21.66 -7.45 4.31
CA GLY A 10 22.85 -6.64 4.02
C GLY A 10 22.99 -6.17 2.56
N PHE A 11 22.02 -6.46 1.71
CA PHE A 11 21.95 -5.95 0.35
C PHE A 11 20.99 -4.78 0.26
N LYS A 12 21.40 -3.70 -0.38
CA LYS A 12 20.52 -2.57 -0.68
C LYS A 12 19.74 -2.88 -1.95
N LEU A 13 18.42 -2.88 -1.84
CA LEU A 13 17.48 -3.10 -2.93
C LEU A 13 16.67 -1.83 -3.16
N LYS A 14 16.37 -1.53 -4.41
CA LYS A 14 15.41 -0.52 -4.82
C LYS A 14 14.42 -1.14 -5.81
N PRO A 15 13.23 -1.55 -5.34
CA PRO A 15 12.20 -2.07 -6.23
C PRO A 15 11.62 -0.94 -7.09
N ILE A 16 11.45 -1.22 -8.38
CA ILE A 16 10.74 -0.36 -9.33
C ILE A 16 9.55 -1.15 -9.83
N LEU A 17 8.35 -0.60 -9.60
CA LEU A 17 7.09 -1.26 -9.91
C LEU A 17 6.35 -0.51 -11.01
N THR A 18 5.81 -1.24 -11.98
CA THR A 18 4.80 -0.76 -12.91
C THR A 18 3.46 -1.35 -12.50
N ALA A 19 2.51 -0.49 -12.18
CA ALA A 19 1.19 -0.90 -11.76
C ALA A 19 0.13 -0.43 -12.74
N LYS A 20 -0.89 -1.27 -12.93
CA LYS A 20 -2.12 -0.96 -13.65
C LYS A 20 -3.23 -0.66 -12.67
N VAL A 21 -3.99 0.38 -12.96
CA VAL A 21 -5.17 0.79 -12.19
C VAL A 21 -6.41 0.55 -13.04
N ASP A 22 -7.28 -0.34 -12.59
CA ASP A 22 -8.56 -0.64 -13.22
C ASP A 22 -9.69 -0.11 -12.33
N VAL A 23 -10.51 0.80 -12.86
CA VAL A 23 -11.73 1.25 -12.19
C VAL A 23 -12.79 0.16 -12.33
N GLN A 24 -13.48 -0.18 -11.24
CA GLN A 24 -14.53 -1.19 -11.27
C GLN A 24 -15.75 -0.69 -12.04
N PRO A 25 -16.46 -1.56 -12.81
CA PRO A 25 -17.58 -1.15 -13.62
C PRO A 25 -18.76 -0.55 -12.85
N ASP A 26 -18.90 -0.92 -11.58
CA ASP A 26 -19.90 -0.38 -10.65
C ASP A 26 -19.55 1.02 -10.13
N GLY A 27 -18.33 1.51 -10.42
CA GLY A 27 -17.82 2.77 -9.92
C GLY A 27 -17.55 2.82 -8.42
N ILE A 28 -17.65 1.70 -7.71
CA ILE A 28 -17.50 1.64 -6.24
C ILE A 28 -16.06 1.49 -5.81
N GLY A 29 -15.12 1.29 -6.73
CA GLY A 29 -13.75 1.12 -6.35
C GLY A 29 -12.76 0.98 -7.50
N THR A 30 -11.51 0.74 -7.13
CA THR A 30 -10.42 0.49 -8.05
C THR A 30 -9.64 -0.74 -7.64
N VAL A 31 -9.04 -1.40 -8.63
CA VAL A 31 -8.10 -2.50 -8.41
C VAL A 31 -6.77 -2.10 -9.01
N ILE A 32 -5.75 -2.09 -8.17
CA ILE A 32 -4.37 -1.79 -8.54
C ILE A 32 -3.59 -3.10 -8.55
N ARG A 33 -2.99 -3.44 -9.69
CA ARG A 33 -2.17 -4.64 -9.85
C ARG A 33 -0.78 -4.27 -10.30
N VAL A 34 0.23 -4.92 -9.74
CA VAL A 34 1.59 -4.84 -10.26
C VAL A 34 1.68 -5.71 -11.51
N GLU A 35 2.06 -5.11 -12.64
CA GLU A 35 2.26 -5.82 -13.92
C GLU A 35 3.72 -6.17 -14.14
N HIS A 36 4.62 -5.36 -13.61
CA HIS A 36 6.06 -5.55 -13.77
C HIS A 36 6.81 -5.00 -12.57
N ALA A 37 7.85 -5.72 -12.16
CA ALA A 37 8.73 -5.31 -11.08
C ALA A 37 10.19 -5.58 -11.48
N THR A 38 11.07 -4.64 -11.16
CA THR A 38 12.52 -4.79 -11.31
C THR A 38 13.21 -4.41 -10.01
N LEU A 39 14.35 -5.05 -9.74
CA LEU A 39 15.21 -4.75 -8.61
C LEU A 39 16.47 -4.02 -9.07
N LYS A 40 16.67 -2.82 -8.56
CA LYS A 40 17.94 -2.10 -8.66
C LYS A 40 18.71 -2.14 -7.36
N GLY A 41 20.02 -1.92 -7.40
CA GLY A 41 20.86 -1.87 -6.23
C GLY A 41 22.30 -2.27 -6.47
N SER A 42 22.82 -3.15 -5.62
CA SER A 42 24.17 -3.68 -5.81
C SER A 42 24.25 -4.58 -7.05
N ARG A 43 25.46 -4.76 -7.62
CA ARG A 43 25.68 -5.67 -8.79
C ARG A 43 25.15 -7.09 -8.57
N VAL A 44 25.09 -7.54 -7.33
CA VAL A 44 24.56 -8.87 -6.97
C VAL A 44 23.05 -8.86 -7.13
N VAL A 45 22.38 -7.80 -6.67
CA VAL A 45 20.93 -7.62 -6.77
C VAL A 45 20.49 -7.54 -8.23
N GLU A 46 21.18 -6.74 -9.06
CA GLU A 46 20.85 -6.60 -10.48
C GLU A 46 21.01 -7.92 -11.27
N LYS A 47 21.91 -8.80 -10.84
CA LYS A 47 22.05 -10.15 -11.41
C LYS A 47 20.95 -11.12 -10.95
N THR A 48 20.20 -10.78 -9.94
CA THR A 48 19.08 -11.59 -9.42
C THR A 48 17.72 -11.04 -9.82
N ASP A 49 17.66 -10.01 -10.68
CA ASP A 49 16.40 -9.43 -11.15
C ASP A 49 15.52 -10.48 -11.84
N ASP A 50 16.10 -11.35 -12.66
CA ASP A 50 15.39 -12.48 -13.30
C ASP A 50 14.91 -13.57 -12.31
N LEU A 51 15.35 -13.52 -11.05
CA LEU A 51 15.01 -14.48 -10.00
C LEU A 51 13.95 -13.93 -9.03
N PHE A 52 13.44 -12.73 -9.30
CA PHE A 52 12.48 -12.03 -8.49
C PHE A 52 11.19 -11.79 -9.26
N GLU A 53 10.08 -12.14 -8.65
CA GLU A 53 8.75 -11.86 -9.16
C GLU A 53 7.86 -11.38 -8.01
N ILE A 54 6.98 -10.43 -8.28
CA ILE A 54 6.00 -9.92 -7.33
C ILE A 54 4.60 -10.01 -7.93
N ASP A 55 3.69 -10.60 -7.18
CA ASP A 55 2.26 -10.55 -7.42
C ASP A 55 1.64 -9.67 -6.33
N SER A 56 1.08 -8.54 -6.73
CA SER A 56 0.46 -7.61 -5.80
C SER A 56 -0.86 -7.09 -6.34
N VAL A 57 -1.88 -7.23 -5.52
CA VAL A 57 -3.22 -6.72 -5.79
C VAL A 57 -3.67 -5.87 -4.62
N ASN A 58 -4.05 -4.63 -4.90
CA ASN A 58 -4.68 -3.75 -3.93
C ASN A 58 -6.08 -3.40 -4.45
N ARG A 59 -7.10 -3.69 -3.65
CA ARG A 59 -8.49 -3.28 -3.89
C ARG A 59 -8.82 -2.12 -2.99
N VAL A 60 -9.19 -1.00 -3.59
CA VAL A 60 -9.61 0.20 -2.87
C VAL A 60 -11.08 0.45 -3.21
N GLY A 61 -11.90 0.60 -2.18
CA GLY A 61 -13.32 0.86 -2.33
C GLY A 61 -13.82 1.80 -1.24
N TRP A 62 -15.07 2.21 -1.35
CA TRP A 62 -15.73 2.98 -0.28
C TRP A 62 -17.08 2.34 0.06
N ARG A 63 -17.50 2.57 1.30
CA ARG A 63 -18.82 2.17 1.79
C ARG A 63 -19.43 3.29 2.61
N TYR A 64 -20.75 3.39 2.57
CA TYR A 64 -21.46 4.27 3.48
C TYR A 64 -21.54 3.62 4.87
N ILE A 65 -21.33 4.42 5.91
CA ILE A 65 -21.52 4.00 7.30
C ILE A 65 -22.87 4.54 7.73
N GLU A 66 -23.81 3.65 8.06
CA GLU A 66 -25.03 4.04 8.76
C GLU A 66 -24.68 4.38 10.21
N GLU A 67 -25.10 5.57 10.70
CA GLU A 67 -24.89 5.98 12.09
C GLU A 67 -25.79 5.15 13.03
N GLY A 68 -25.45 3.88 13.26
CA GLY A 68 -26.20 2.94 14.10
C GLY A 68 -25.34 2.05 15.00
N GLU A 69 -24.04 1.96 14.76
CA GLU A 69 -23.16 1.02 15.48
C GLU A 69 -22.20 1.66 16.50
N VAL A 70 -22.39 2.91 16.86
CA VAL A 70 -21.66 3.48 18.01
C VAL A 70 -22.48 3.20 19.26
N ASN A 71 -22.02 2.27 20.10
CA ASN A 71 -22.53 2.07 21.48
C ASN A 71 -22.55 3.41 22.19
N GLN A 72 -23.73 4.07 22.24
CA GLN A 72 -23.95 5.22 23.08
C GLN A 72 -24.40 4.77 24.48
N PRO A 73 -23.81 5.33 25.56
CA PRO A 73 -24.45 5.31 26.84
C PRO A 73 -25.65 6.29 26.80
N GLU A 74 -26.80 5.79 27.23
CA GLU A 74 -28.06 6.52 27.33
C GLU A 74 -27.92 7.84 28.09
N SER A 75 -28.22 8.98 27.46
CA SER A 75 -28.83 10.13 28.17
C SER A 75 -29.46 11.12 27.19
N ASN A 76 -30.79 11.15 27.23
CA ASN A 76 -31.78 12.25 27.08
C ASN A 76 -31.64 13.32 25.96
N GLN A 77 -32.62 13.20 25.02
CA GLN A 77 -33.46 14.24 24.43
C GLN A 77 -32.86 15.59 24.01
N GLU A 78 -32.80 15.78 22.67
CA GLU A 78 -33.53 16.88 22.00
C GLU A 78 -33.52 16.63 20.49
N GLN A 79 -34.74 16.56 19.90
CA GLN A 79 -35.00 16.46 18.47
C GLN A 79 -34.57 17.77 17.79
N SER A 80 -33.39 17.78 17.19
CA SER A 80 -33.08 18.68 16.09
C SER A 80 -32.90 17.80 14.84
N GLN A 81 -33.67 18.09 13.81
CA GLN A 81 -33.51 17.54 12.46
C GLN A 81 -32.06 17.82 12.01
N GLN A 82 -31.15 16.90 12.32
CA GLN A 82 -29.82 16.90 11.75
C GLN A 82 -29.92 16.22 10.41
N ASP A 83 -29.59 16.98 9.36
CA ASP A 83 -29.19 16.46 8.06
C ASP A 83 -28.33 15.21 8.31
N ALA A 84 -28.86 14.05 7.95
CA ALA A 84 -28.12 12.79 8.04
C ALA A 84 -26.92 12.88 7.09
N SER A 85 -25.80 13.38 7.58
CA SER A 85 -24.57 13.42 6.81
C SER A 85 -24.11 11.97 6.60
N LEU A 86 -24.34 11.44 5.42
CA LEU A 86 -23.86 10.13 5.02
C LEU A 86 -22.34 10.11 5.19
N LYS A 87 -21.85 9.41 6.19
CA LYS A 87 -20.42 9.19 6.38
C LYS A 87 -19.97 8.11 5.40
N CYS A 88 -18.86 8.36 4.72
CA CYS A 88 -18.23 7.44 3.80
C CYS A 88 -16.88 6.98 4.37
N GLU A 89 -16.65 5.68 4.36
CA GLU A 89 -15.37 5.08 4.73
C GLU A 89 -14.66 4.56 3.48
N ILE A 90 -13.37 4.88 3.34
CA ILE A 90 -12.49 4.32 2.31
C ILE A 90 -11.80 3.11 2.93
N ALA A 91 -11.94 1.95 2.28
CA ALA A 91 -11.31 0.71 2.69
C ALA A 91 -10.32 0.22 1.63
N SER A 92 -9.24 -0.39 2.07
CA SER A 92 -8.23 -1.00 1.19
C SER A 92 -7.93 -2.43 1.66
N GLU A 93 -7.95 -3.36 0.71
CA GLU A 93 -7.50 -4.73 0.89
C GLU A 93 -6.27 -4.96 0.01
N THR A 94 -5.15 -5.32 0.64
CA THR A 94 -3.88 -5.50 -0.06
C THR A 94 -3.37 -6.92 0.12
N SER A 95 -3.05 -7.58 -0.99
CA SER A 95 -2.36 -8.88 -1.03
C SER A 95 -1.05 -8.71 -1.77
N VAL A 96 0.05 -9.17 -1.18
CA VAL A 96 1.39 -9.15 -1.78
C VAL A 96 2.04 -10.50 -1.63
N THR A 97 2.48 -11.08 -2.73
CA THR A 97 3.27 -12.30 -2.76
C THR A 97 4.58 -12.02 -3.52
N VAL A 98 5.69 -12.36 -2.91
CA VAL A 98 7.02 -12.22 -3.50
C VAL A 98 7.60 -13.61 -3.73
N TYR A 99 8.01 -13.88 -4.95
CA TYR A 99 8.73 -15.08 -5.32
C TYR A 99 10.20 -14.74 -5.53
N LEU A 100 11.07 -15.43 -4.82
CA LEU A 100 12.52 -15.27 -4.94
C LEU A 100 13.17 -16.64 -5.13
N LEU A 101 13.81 -16.84 -6.27
CA LEU A 101 14.64 -18.01 -6.49
C LEU A 101 16.02 -17.77 -5.85
N VAL A 102 16.29 -18.49 -4.76
CA VAL A 102 17.57 -18.38 -4.03
C VAL A 102 18.64 -19.21 -4.72
N PRO A 103 19.68 -18.57 -5.34
CA PRO A 103 20.74 -19.30 -6.00
C PRO A 103 21.58 -20.11 -5.01
N GLY A 104 22.17 -21.23 -5.46
CA GLY A 104 22.98 -22.08 -4.60
C GLY A 104 24.27 -21.44 -4.05
N TRP A 105 24.73 -20.33 -4.65
CA TRP A 105 25.86 -19.54 -4.15
C TRP A 105 25.49 -18.51 -3.10
N PHE A 106 24.16 -18.30 -2.86
CA PHE A 106 23.69 -17.33 -1.91
C PHE A 106 24.03 -17.76 -0.45
N PRO A 107 24.57 -16.87 0.38
CA PRO A 107 25.15 -17.27 1.68
C PRO A 107 24.09 -17.65 2.73
N PHE A 108 22.83 -17.42 2.47
CA PHE A 108 21.74 -17.68 3.41
C PHE A 108 20.86 -18.84 2.93
N SER A 109 20.31 -19.59 3.89
CA SER A 109 19.36 -20.65 3.57
C SER A 109 18.04 -20.09 3.04
N VAL A 110 17.31 -20.87 2.24
CA VAL A 110 15.97 -20.51 1.73
C VAL A 110 15.04 -20.09 2.89
N LYS A 111 15.06 -20.86 4.00
CA LYS A 111 14.22 -20.56 5.19
C LYS A 111 14.59 -19.21 5.85
N ALA A 112 15.87 -18.86 5.89
CA ALA A 112 16.30 -17.56 6.42
C ALA A 112 15.87 -16.43 5.50
N SER A 113 16.03 -16.60 4.19
CA SER A 113 15.62 -15.63 3.17
C SER A 113 14.11 -15.40 3.20
N GLU A 114 13.31 -16.45 3.29
CA GLU A 114 11.85 -16.39 3.40
C GLU A 114 11.40 -15.64 4.66
N ARG A 115 11.99 -15.97 5.83
CA ARG A 115 11.63 -15.29 7.08
C ARG A 115 11.94 -13.79 7.03
N THR A 116 13.11 -13.42 6.54
CA THR A 116 13.50 -12.01 6.42
C THR A 116 12.66 -11.31 5.35
N GLY A 117 12.40 -11.96 4.22
CA GLY A 117 11.52 -11.42 3.17
C GLY A 117 10.12 -11.12 3.68
N ASN A 118 9.50 -12.06 4.37
CA ASN A 118 8.18 -11.88 4.97
C ASN A 118 8.16 -10.74 6.00
N PHE A 119 9.21 -10.59 6.80
CA PHE A 119 9.34 -9.48 7.72
C PHE A 119 9.40 -8.14 6.99
N VAL A 120 10.28 -8.00 5.99
CA VAL A 120 10.43 -6.76 5.19
C VAL A 120 9.14 -6.40 4.48
N VAL A 121 8.52 -7.35 3.76
CA VAL A 121 7.23 -7.13 3.08
C VAL A 121 6.16 -6.69 4.07
N GLY A 122 6.08 -7.35 5.23
CA GLY A 122 5.13 -6.99 6.28
C GLY A 122 5.32 -5.57 6.81
N GLN A 123 6.56 -5.11 7.00
CA GLN A 123 6.87 -3.75 7.42
C GLN A 123 6.51 -2.72 6.35
N VAL A 124 6.86 -3.01 5.09
CA VAL A 124 6.51 -2.14 3.95
C VAL A 124 4.99 -1.95 3.87
N VAL A 125 4.22 -3.03 3.89
CA VAL A 125 2.75 -2.96 3.80
C VAL A 125 2.16 -2.17 4.98
N LYS A 126 2.62 -2.44 6.21
CA LYS A 126 2.15 -1.73 7.42
C LYS A 126 2.41 -0.23 7.38
N GLN A 127 3.46 0.23 6.73
CA GLN A 127 3.79 1.66 6.65
C GLN A 127 3.17 2.33 5.44
N VAL A 128 3.20 1.68 4.28
CA VAL A 128 2.75 2.26 3.00
C VAL A 128 1.23 2.37 2.92
N VAL A 129 0.49 1.33 3.32
CA VAL A 129 -0.97 1.32 3.17
C VAL A 129 -1.65 2.45 3.96
N PRO A 130 -1.35 2.71 5.25
CA PRO A 130 -1.95 3.83 5.97
C PRO A 130 -1.60 5.20 5.39
N ARG A 131 -0.35 5.39 4.91
CA ARG A 131 0.09 6.63 4.27
C ARG A 131 -0.67 6.87 2.97
N PHE A 132 -0.80 5.81 2.16
CA PHE A 132 -1.59 5.86 0.92
C PHE A 132 -3.05 6.23 1.18
N LEU A 133 -3.71 5.58 2.14
CA LEU A 133 -5.11 5.87 2.48
C LEU A 133 -5.28 7.30 3.01
N LYS A 134 -4.33 7.78 3.81
CA LYS A 134 -4.34 9.17 4.28
C LYS A 134 -4.24 10.14 3.11
N GLN A 135 -3.29 9.93 2.20
CA GLN A 135 -3.13 10.78 1.02
C GLN A 135 -4.38 10.76 0.14
N LEU A 136 -4.96 9.57 -0.08
CA LEU A 136 -6.18 9.43 -0.87
C LEU A 136 -7.35 10.20 -0.24
N LYS A 137 -7.50 10.15 1.09
CA LYS A 137 -8.50 10.92 1.83
C LYS A 137 -8.27 12.43 1.69
N ASP A 138 -7.03 12.87 1.86
CA ASP A 138 -6.68 14.29 1.78
C ASP A 138 -6.93 14.82 0.37
N ASP A 139 -6.53 14.07 -0.67
CA ASP A 139 -6.77 14.39 -2.07
C ASP A 139 -8.26 14.44 -2.42
N TYR A 140 -9.03 13.48 -1.92
CA TYR A 140 -10.48 13.47 -2.12
C TYR A 140 -11.16 14.68 -1.47
N SER A 141 -10.71 15.05 -0.27
CA SER A 141 -11.24 16.24 0.44
C SER A 141 -11.01 17.53 -0.35
N VAL A 142 -9.84 17.69 -0.95
CA VAL A 142 -9.51 18.85 -1.78
C VAL A 142 -10.34 18.87 -3.06
N TRP A 143 -10.43 17.73 -3.76
CA TRP A 143 -11.22 17.59 -4.97
C TRP A 143 -12.73 17.83 -4.72
N SER A 144 -13.29 17.29 -3.63
CA SER A 144 -14.72 17.46 -3.30
C SER A 144 -15.11 18.90 -2.98
N ASN A 145 -14.12 19.74 -2.62
CA ASN A 145 -14.31 21.19 -2.44
C ASN A 145 -14.12 22.00 -3.75
N GLY A 146 -14.00 21.32 -4.90
CA GLY A 146 -13.93 21.95 -6.23
C GLY A 146 -12.54 22.40 -6.66
N ASP A 147 -11.48 21.97 -5.99
CA ASP A 147 -10.10 22.25 -6.39
C ASP A 147 -9.55 21.15 -7.31
N ASP A 148 -9.59 21.39 -8.60
CA ASP A 148 -9.05 20.51 -9.65
C ASP A 148 -7.59 20.85 -10.02
N SER A 149 -6.98 21.84 -9.38
CA SER A 149 -5.62 22.32 -9.70
C SER A 149 -4.50 21.41 -9.22
N ARG A 150 -4.83 20.21 -8.69
CA ARG A 150 -3.86 19.30 -8.09
C ARG A 150 -2.91 18.72 -9.11
N GLU A 151 -1.63 18.91 -8.86
CA GLU A 151 -0.59 18.18 -9.57
C GLU A 151 -0.38 16.79 -8.96
N ALA A 152 -0.08 15.81 -9.81
CA ALA A 152 0.31 14.47 -9.34
C ALA A 152 1.61 14.60 -8.52
N LYS A 153 1.51 14.40 -7.22
CA LYS A 153 2.70 14.35 -6.35
C LYS A 153 3.48 13.06 -6.64
N GLY A 154 4.80 13.20 -6.80
CA GLY A 154 5.67 12.03 -6.91
C GLY A 154 5.56 11.16 -5.64
N ASN A 155 5.59 9.85 -5.83
CA ASN A 155 5.40 8.89 -4.72
C ASN A 155 6.63 8.77 -3.78
N GLY A 156 7.68 9.59 -3.93
CA GLY A 156 8.92 9.47 -3.17
C GLY A 156 8.71 9.40 -1.67
N ASP A 157 7.91 10.30 -1.13
CA ASP A 157 7.68 10.41 0.32
C ASP A 157 6.77 9.32 0.91
N LEU A 158 5.95 8.66 0.06
CA LEU A 158 5.06 7.58 0.50
C LEU A 158 5.82 6.29 0.82
N PHE A 159 6.95 6.10 0.17
CA PHE A 159 7.71 4.86 0.19
C PHE A 159 9.03 4.95 0.95
N ASP A 160 9.29 6.08 1.63
CA ASP A 160 10.38 6.14 2.61
C ASP A 160 9.99 5.32 3.85
N VAL A 161 10.39 4.06 3.80
CA VAL A 161 10.15 3.07 4.86
C VAL A 161 11.39 2.99 5.74
N GLU A 162 11.26 3.42 6.99
CA GLU A 162 12.27 3.13 8.02
C GLU A 162 12.05 1.69 8.50
N LEU A 163 12.99 0.80 8.18
CA LEU A 163 13.02 -0.54 8.75
C LEU A 163 13.63 -0.44 10.15
N GLU A 164 12.82 -0.71 11.17
CA GLU A 164 13.34 -0.83 12.55
C GLU A 164 14.26 -2.05 12.60
N GLU A 165 15.54 -1.80 12.89
CA GLU A 165 16.51 -2.85 13.20
C GLU A 165 16.10 -3.50 14.54
N GLN A 166 15.86 -4.81 14.52
CA GLN A 166 15.72 -5.64 15.72
C GLN A 166 16.97 -6.52 15.89
#